data_749c3546feab92f8b1ca60212d30955d
#
_entry.id   749c3546feab92f8b1ca60212d30955d
#
_cell.length_a   1.000
_cell.length_b   1.000
_cell.length_c   1.000
_cell.angle_alpha   90.00
_cell.angle_beta   90.00
_cell.angle_gamma   90.00
#
_symmetry.space_group_name_H-M   'P 1'
#
loop_
_entity.id
_entity.type
_entity.pdbx_description
1 polymer ?
#
loop_
_entity_poly.entity_id
_entity_poly.type
_entity_poly.pdbx_seq_one_letter_code
_entity_poly.pdbx_strand_id
1 'polypeptide(L)'
;YQATEGFLASSCEHGVLHLNEEYVHIEPQWLDDEQRRFVPVITDFTRITQPIVRYRLDDILIARATPCPCGRATRAIAGIEGRCDDMLLLPCAQGGEPVAVFADVLTRAFAQALPPDADYRLAQTGEAALQLHAALDDAGLAALRAHLATVLRGLGVAADGLAWTVSSELPPFDPTMKRRRIR
;
A
#
# COMPACT_ATOMS: atom_id res chain seq x y z
N TYR A 1 -2.34 -0.37 -15.07
CA TYR A 1 -2.83 -0.06 -13.73
C TYR A 1 -4.35 0.07 -13.77
N GLN A 2 -5.00 -0.70 -12.92
CA GLN A 2 -6.45 -0.75 -12.84
C GLN A 2 -6.88 -0.73 -11.36
N ALA A 3 -7.90 0.06 -11.07
CA ALA A 3 -8.62 0.08 -9.79
C ALA A 3 -10.08 -0.32 -10.03
N THR A 4 -10.85 -0.53 -8.95
CA THR A 4 -12.31 -0.76 -9.05
C THR A 4 -13.00 0.43 -9.72
N GLU A 5 -12.46 1.60 -9.53
CA GLU A 5 -12.95 2.89 -10.03
C GLU A 5 -12.67 3.11 -11.51
N GLY A 6 -11.73 2.38 -12.12
CA GLY A 6 -11.47 2.53 -13.55
C GLY A 6 -10.15 1.91 -14.04
N PHE A 7 -9.99 1.91 -15.36
CA PHE A 7 -8.74 1.58 -16.03
C PHE A 7 -7.88 2.84 -16.15
N LEU A 8 -6.90 2.98 -15.26
CA LEU A 8 -6.23 4.24 -14.96
C LEU A 8 -4.91 4.45 -15.72
N ALA A 9 -4.21 3.38 -16.10
CA ALA A 9 -2.99 3.50 -16.91
C ALA A 9 -2.70 2.25 -17.73
N SER A 10 -2.03 2.44 -18.85
CA SER A 10 -1.52 1.38 -19.73
C SER A 10 -0.03 1.60 -20.04
N SER A 11 0.69 0.52 -20.28
CA SER A 11 2.10 0.62 -20.69
C SER A 11 2.22 0.93 -22.18
N CYS A 12 3.23 1.72 -22.53
CA CYS A 12 3.67 1.90 -23.92
C CYS A 12 4.69 0.82 -24.32
N GLU A 13 5.18 0.89 -25.56
CA GLU A 13 6.21 0.01 -26.13
C GLU A 13 7.55 0.03 -25.37
N HIS A 14 7.81 1.09 -24.59
CA HIS A 14 8.97 1.20 -23.71
C HIS A 14 8.71 0.69 -22.29
N GLY A 15 7.56 0.03 -22.03
CA GLY A 15 7.19 -0.47 -20.71
C GLY A 15 6.82 0.62 -19.68
N VAL A 16 6.70 1.87 -20.11
CA VAL A 16 6.34 3.00 -19.23
C VAL A 16 4.84 3.11 -19.12
N LEU A 17 4.33 3.22 -17.88
CA LEU A 17 2.91 3.44 -17.62
C LEU A 17 2.52 4.88 -17.95
N HIS A 18 1.49 5.01 -18.80
CA HIS A 18 0.83 6.28 -19.12
C HIS A 18 -0.57 6.29 -18.56
N LEU A 19 -0.96 7.38 -17.91
CA LEU A 19 -2.31 7.57 -17.41
C LEU A 19 -3.30 7.65 -18.58
N ASN A 20 -4.48 7.04 -18.46
CA ASN A 20 -5.50 7.01 -19.49
C ASN A 20 -6.32 8.32 -19.50
N GLU A 21 -5.64 9.45 -19.66
CA GLU A 21 -6.22 10.79 -19.59
C GLU A 21 -7.18 11.10 -20.77
N GLU A 22 -7.28 10.20 -21.74
CA GLU A 22 -8.30 10.25 -22.81
C GLU A 22 -9.71 9.91 -22.30
N TYR A 23 -9.80 9.12 -21.21
CA TYR A 23 -11.07 8.61 -20.66
C TYR A 23 -11.31 9.04 -19.22
N VAL A 24 -10.24 9.31 -18.48
CA VAL A 24 -10.28 9.61 -17.06
C VAL A 24 -9.52 10.91 -16.81
N HIS A 25 -10.21 11.93 -16.33
CA HIS A 25 -9.51 13.13 -15.85
C HIS A 25 -8.84 12.82 -14.51
N ILE A 26 -7.54 13.12 -14.40
CA ILE A 26 -6.73 12.83 -13.22
C ILE A 26 -6.10 14.11 -12.70
N GLU A 27 -6.57 14.55 -11.53
CA GLU A 27 -6.01 15.67 -10.78
C GLU A 27 -4.99 15.12 -9.77
N PRO A 28 -3.70 15.48 -9.86
CA PRO A 28 -2.71 15.05 -8.87
C PRO A 28 -2.86 15.85 -7.58
N GLN A 29 -3.08 15.15 -6.47
CA GLN A 29 -2.93 15.71 -5.14
C GLN A 29 -1.49 15.44 -4.68
N TRP A 30 -0.61 16.41 -4.85
CA TRP A 30 0.81 16.27 -4.56
C TRP A 30 1.07 16.04 -3.06
N LEU A 31 2.01 15.13 -2.77
CA LEU A 31 2.43 14.77 -1.41
C LEU A 31 3.78 15.39 -1.04
N ASP A 32 4.51 15.94 -2.01
CA ASP A 32 5.79 16.61 -1.83
C ASP A 32 5.88 17.88 -2.70
N ASP A 33 6.70 18.84 -2.28
CA ASP A 33 6.89 20.12 -2.96
C ASP A 33 7.57 19.96 -4.33
N GLU A 34 8.36 18.91 -4.52
CA GLU A 34 9.02 18.59 -5.78
C GLU A 34 8.08 17.95 -6.81
N GLN A 35 6.81 17.75 -6.46
CA GLN A 35 5.79 17.14 -7.32
C GLN A 35 6.18 15.78 -7.89
N ARG A 36 6.81 14.95 -7.06
CA ARG A 36 7.24 13.61 -7.44
C ARG A 36 6.22 12.53 -7.09
N ARG A 37 5.49 12.73 -5.98
CA ARG A 37 4.54 11.75 -5.45
C ARG A 37 3.17 12.39 -5.34
N PHE A 38 2.14 11.70 -5.77
CA PHE A 38 0.77 12.21 -5.69
C PHE A 38 -0.26 11.10 -5.49
N VAL A 39 -1.37 11.49 -4.89
CA VAL A 39 -2.59 10.69 -4.85
C VAL A 39 -3.51 11.18 -5.97
N PRO A 40 -4.00 10.30 -6.86
CA PRO A 40 -4.87 10.71 -7.94
C PRO A 40 -6.30 10.98 -7.44
N VAL A 41 -6.86 12.11 -7.85
CA VAL A 41 -8.29 12.40 -7.75
C VAL A 41 -8.87 12.26 -9.17
N ILE A 42 -9.78 11.32 -9.34
CA ILE A 42 -10.24 10.89 -10.67
C ILE A 42 -11.68 11.29 -10.98
N THR A 43 -11.93 11.59 -12.24
CA THR A 43 -13.27 11.69 -12.84
C THR A 43 -13.30 10.80 -14.07
N ASP A 44 -14.12 9.76 -14.04
CA ASP A 44 -14.26 8.81 -15.16
C ASP A 44 -15.44 9.21 -16.04
N PHE A 45 -15.17 9.57 -17.31
CA PHE A 45 -16.18 9.97 -18.29
C PHE A 45 -16.88 8.80 -18.97
N THR A 46 -16.42 7.57 -18.78
CA THR A 46 -16.96 6.38 -19.43
C THR A 46 -18.08 5.72 -18.62
N ARG A 47 -18.18 6.04 -17.32
CA ARG A 47 -19.16 5.43 -16.42
C ARG A 47 -20.44 6.23 -16.33
N ILE A 48 -21.51 5.68 -16.91
CA ILE A 48 -22.85 6.32 -16.93
C ILE A 48 -23.71 5.87 -15.74
N THR A 49 -23.65 4.58 -15.38
CA THR A 49 -24.54 3.99 -14.37
C THR A 49 -24.09 4.25 -12.94
N GLN A 50 -22.79 4.38 -12.74
CA GLN A 50 -22.18 4.74 -11.46
C GLN A 50 -21.11 5.79 -11.73
N PRO A 51 -21.48 7.07 -11.78
CA PRO A 51 -20.53 8.15 -12.03
C PRO A 51 -19.44 8.21 -10.96
N ILE A 52 -18.18 8.31 -11.39
CA ILE A 52 -17.03 8.59 -10.56
C ILE A 52 -16.60 10.02 -10.86
N VAL A 53 -16.85 10.91 -9.92
CA VAL A 53 -16.56 12.35 -10.07
C VAL A 53 -15.71 12.82 -8.91
N ARG A 54 -14.52 13.33 -9.20
CA ARG A 54 -13.53 13.82 -8.22
C ARG A 54 -13.32 12.84 -7.06
N TYR A 55 -13.26 11.56 -7.37
CA TYR A 55 -13.05 10.51 -6.39
C TYR A 55 -11.55 10.40 -6.09
N ARG A 56 -11.18 10.63 -4.84
CA ARG A 56 -9.80 10.47 -4.37
C ARG A 56 -9.49 9.00 -4.18
N LEU A 57 -8.49 8.50 -4.90
CA LEU A 57 -7.95 7.17 -4.67
C LEU A 57 -7.00 7.18 -3.45
N ASP A 58 -6.66 5.97 -2.98
CA ASP A 58 -5.70 5.81 -1.90
C ASP A 58 -4.31 5.39 -2.40
N ASP A 59 -4.16 5.20 -3.71
CA ASP A 59 -2.89 4.82 -4.33
C ASP A 59 -1.94 6.03 -4.40
N ILE A 60 -0.66 5.81 -4.10
CA ILE A 60 0.40 6.80 -4.26
C ILE A 60 1.13 6.49 -5.57
N LEU A 61 1.06 7.43 -6.50
CA LEU A 61 1.73 7.35 -7.78
C LEU A 61 3.02 8.18 -7.78
N ILE A 62 4.06 7.66 -8.45
CA ILE A 62 5.32 8.36 -8.63
C ILE A 62 5.33 8.96 -10.03
N ALA A 63 5.37 10.29 -10.12
CA ALA A 63 5.47 10.99 -11.39
C ALA A 63 6.82 10.70 -12.06
N ARG A 64 6.80 10.56 -13.38
CA ARG A 64 8.04 10.44 -14.15
C ARG A 64 8.67 11.82 -14.35
N ALA A 65 9.94 11.95 -13.97
CA ALA A 65 10.67 13.23 -14.05
C ALA A 65 10.99 13.66 -15.51
N THR A 66 11.08 12.71 -16.44
CA THR A 66 11.43 12.98 -17.84
C THR A 66 10.34 12.48 -18.78
N PRO A 67 10.06 13.16 -19.89
CA PRO A 67 9.12 12.70 -20.90
C PRO A 67 9.45 11.28 -21.38
N CYS A 68 8.40 10.51 -21.70
CA CYS A 68 8.60 9.18 -22.29
C CYS A 68 9.01 9.31 -23.76
N PRO A 69 10.00 8.54 -24.24
CA PRO A 69 10.40 8.58 -25.64
C PRO A 69 9.32 8.12 -26.64
N CYS A 70 8.24 7.48 -26.18
CA CYS A 70 7.10 7.11 -27.03
C CYS A 70 6.33 8.30 -27.61
N GLY A 71 6.53 9.50 -27.07
CA GLY A 71 5.90 10.73 -27.55
C GLY A 71 4.41 10.90 -27.20
N ARG A 72 3.81 10.03 -26.39
CA ARG A 72 2.42 10.19 -25.93
C ARG A 72 2.28 11.47 -25.09
N ALA A 73 1.21 12.21 -25.33
CA ALA A 73 0.90 13.43 -24.59
C ALA A 73 0.41 13.18 -23.16
N THR A 74 -0.10 11.97 -22.88
CA THR A 74 -0.63 11.59 -21.57
C THR A 74 0.50 11.46 -20.54
N ARG A 75 0.21 11.81 -19.30
CA ARG A 75 1.17 11.81 -18.20
C ARG A 75 1.74 10.40 -17.97
N ALA A 76 3.06 10.32 -17.91
CA ALA A 76 3.76 9.08 -17.58
C ALA A 76 4.07 9.03 -16.08
N ILE A 77 3.95 7.83 -15.50
CA ILE A 77 4.34 7.54 -14.11
C ILE A 77 5.53 6.59 -14.08
N ALA A 78 6.40 6.77 -13.10
CA ALA A 78 7.54 5.88 -12.86
C ALA A 78 7.12 4.59 -12.16
N GLY A 79 6.02 4.65 -11.38
CA GLY A 79 5.50 3.50 -10.67
C GLY A 79 4.34 3.84 -9.74
N ILE A 80 3.90 2.81 -9.04
CA ILE A 80 2.92 2.87 -7.95
C ILE A 80 3.69 2.48 -6.69
N GLU A 81 3.74 3.39 -5.70
CA GLU A 81 4.49 3.16 -4.47
C GLU A 81 3.72 2.26 -3.50
N GLY A 82 2.40 2.41 -3.45
CA GLY A 82 1.51 1.67 -2.57
C GLY A 82 0.24 2.44 -2.27
N ARG A 83 -0.38 2.14 -1.13
CA ARG A 83 -1.63 2.80 -0.70
C ARG A 83 -1.40 3.60 0.58
N CYS A 84 -1.87 4.83 0.61
CA CYS A 84 -1.71 5.71 1.77
C CYS A 84 -2.61 5.32 2.97
N ASP A 85 -3.66 4.54 2.75
CA ASP A 85 -4.59 4.11 3.79
C ASP A 85 -4.23 2.77 4.47
N ASP A 86 -3.26 2.05 3.91
CA ASP A 86 -2.81 0.73 4.38
C ASP A 86 -1.28 0.75 4.61
N MET A 87 -0.76 1.77 5.32
CA MET A 87 0.66 1.99 5.55
C MET A 87 0.94 2.04 7.05
N LEU A 88 2.01 1.39 7.51
CA LEU A 88 2.54 1.53 8.86
C LEU A 88 3.69 2.54 8.84
N LEU A 89 3.77 3.40 9.84
CA LEU A 89 4.87 4.34 10.04
C LEU A 89 5.70 3.88 11.25
N LEU A 90 6.79 3.19 11.01
CA LEU A 90 7.58 2.54 12.05
C LEU A 90 8.94 3.22 12.25
N PRO A 91 9.51 3.18 13.47
CA PRO A 91 10.78 3.82 13.77
C PRO A 91 11.90 3.33 12.85
N CYS A 92 12.70 4.26 12.33
CA CYS A 92 13.88 3.97 11.53
C CYS A 92 15.04 3.44 12.40
N ALA A 93 15.72 2.38 11.95
CA ALA A 93 16.87 1.80 12.66
C ALA A 93 18.05 2.77 12.81
N GLN A 94 18.17 3.74 11.91
CA GLN A 94 19.21 4.76 11.93
C GLN A 94 18.75 6.06 12.60
N GLY A 95 17.52 6.09 13.14
CA GLY A 95 16.89 7.31 13.64
C GLY A 95 16.39 8.22 12.51
N GLY A 96 15.78 9.34 12.87
CA GLY A 96 15.20 10.29 11.92
C GLY A 96 13.74 9.97 11.58
N GLU A 97 13.34 10.22 10.34
CA GLU A 97 11.97 10.04 9.88
C GLU A 97 11.53 8.57 9.93
N PRO A 98 10.27 8.29 10.29
CA PRO A 98 9.73 6.94 10.28
C PRO A 98 9.80 6.28 8.91
N VAL A 99 10.00 4.97 8.90
CA VAL A 99 9.94 4.16 7.67
C VAL A 99 8.49 3.87 7.34
N ALA A 100 8.06 4.22 6.14
CA ALA A 100 6.77 3.85 5.60
C ALA A 100 6.80 2.39 5.12
N VAL A 101 6.02 1.52 5.78
CA VAL A 101 5.90 0.11 5.42
C VAL A 101 4.52 -0.15 4.84
N PHE A 102 4.47 -0.41 3.54
CA PHE A 102 3.23 -0.62 2.82
C PHE A 102 2.65 -2.02 3.03
N ALA A 103 1.33 -2.11 3.05
CA ALA A 103 0.60 -3.35 3.31
C ALA A 103 0.89 -4.46 2.29
N ASP A 104 1.21 -4.15 1.04
CA ASP A 104 1.54 -5.14 0.02
C ASP A 104 2.84 -5.89 0.32
N VAL A 105 3.86 -5.20 0.87
CA VAL A 105 5.11 -5.82 1.31
C VAL A 105 4.85 -6.79 2.45
N LEU A 106 4.05 -6.36 3.44
CA LEU A 106 3.67 -7.21 4.57
C LEU A 106 2.77 -8.36 4.15
N THR A 107 1.84 -8.15 3.21
CA THR A 107 0.99 -9.20 2.65
C THR A 107 1.83 -10.31 2.01
N ARG A 108 2.89 -9.96 1.27
CA ARG A 108 3.85 -10.94 0.73
C ARG A 108 4.60 -11.67 1.82
N ALA A 109 5.02 -10.97 2.88
CA ALA A 109 5.67 -11.59 4.02
C ALA A 109 4.76 -12.61 4.72
N PHE A 110 3.49 -12.27 4.92
CA PHE A 110 2.49 -13.21 5.45
C PHE A 110 2.28 -14.41 4.53
N ALA A 111 2.18 -14.19 3.21
CA ALA A 111 2.01 -15.26 2.24
C ALA A 111 3.20 -16.25 2.18
N GLN A 112 4.40 -15.80 2.58
CA GLN A 112 5.59 -16.65 2.68
C GLN A 112 5.62 -17.48 3.97
N ALA A 113 4.95 -17.02 5.02
CA ALA A 113 5.00 -17.63 6.36
C ALA A 113 3.73 -18.38 6.74
N LEU A 114 2.61 -18.16 6.03
CA LEU A 114 1.31 -18.75 6.36
C LEU A 114 0.75 -19.60 5.22
N PRO A 115 -0.09 -20.59 5.53
CA PRO A 115 -0.90 -21.26 4.53
C PRO A 115 -1.82 -20.28 3.78
N PRO A 116 -2.17 -20.56 2.50
CA PRO A 116 -2.94 -19.63 1.65
C PRO A 116 -4.32 -19.25 2.20
N ASP A 117 -4.93 -20.13 2.99
CA ASP A 117 -6.24 -19.99 3.63
C ASP A 117 -6.19 -19.36 5.03
N ALA A 118 -5.00 -19.15 5.58
CA ALA A 118 -4.83 -18.55 6.90
C ALA A 118 -5.30 -17.09 6.92
N ASP A 119 -6.09 -16.76 7.93
CA ASP A 119 -6.46 -15.37 8.19
C ASP A 119 -5.53 -14.75 9.23
N TYR A 120 -5.27 -13.46 9.08
CA TYR A 120 -4.42 -12.69 9.97
C TYR A 120 -4.87 -11.24 10.04
N ARG A 121 -4.43 -10.55 11.09
CA ARG A 121 -4.51 -9.10 11.24
C ARG A 121 -3.21 -8.58 11.80
N LEU A 122 -2.75 -7.46 11.27
CA LEU A 122 -1.64 -6.69 11.81
C LEU A 122 -2.08 -5.23 11.93
N ALA A 123 -1.94 -4.66 13.11
CA ALA A 123 -2.29 -3.27 13.36
C ALA A 123 -1.13 -2.56 14.05
N GLN A 124 -0.84 -1.34 13.63
CA GLN A 124 -0.01 -0.43 14.39
C GLN A 124 -0.86 0.23 15.47
N THR A 125 -0.49 0.05 16.74
CA THR A 125 -1.23 0.54 17.89
C THR A 125 -0.52 1.69 18.63
N GLY A 126 0.68 2.02 18.17
CA GLY A 126 1.53 3.11 18.68
C GLY A 126 2.74 3.29 17.77
N GLU A 127 3.56 4.31 18.01
CA GLU A 127 4.73 4.62 17.17
C GLU A 127 5.65 3.40 16.97
N ALA A 128 5.90 2.63 18.03
CA ALA A 128 6.73 1.43 18.01
C ALA A 128 5.96 0.20 18.52
N ALA A 129 4.64 0.13 18.31
CA ALA A 129 3.81 -0.95 18.84
C ALA A 129 2.97 -1.59 17.74
N LEU A 130 3.03 -2.91 17.64
CA LEU A 130 2.31 -3.73 16.68
C LEU A 130 1.44 -4.76 17.40
N GLN A 131 0.23 -4.96 16.91
CA GLN A 131 -0.67 -6.01 17.34
C GLN A 131 -0.86 -7.01 16.20
N LEU A 132 -0.49 -8.27 16.47
CA LEU A 132 -0.56 -9.38 15.52
C LEU A 132 -1.60 -10.40 15.97
N HIS A 133 -2.52 -10.71 15.09
CA HIS A 133 -3.48 -11.81 15.27
C HIS A 133 -3.35 -12.82 14.13
N ALA A 134 -3.21 -14.10 14.45
CA ALA A 134 -3.27 -15.18 13.48
C ALA A 134 -3.69 -16.48 14.17
N ALA A 135 -4.53 -17.29 13.53
CA ALA A 135 -5.04 -18.54 14.07
C ALA A 135 -3.93 -19.62 14.05
N LEU A 136 -2.93 -19.48 14.91
CA LEU A 136 -1.76 -20.35 15.05
C LEU A 136 -1.57 -20.69 16.54
N ASP A 137 -0.81 -21.74 16.79
CA ASP A 137 -0.29 -22.05 18.13
C ASP A 137 0.85 -21.07 18.53
N ASP A 138 1.28 -21.15 19.79
CA ASP A 138 2.31 -20.23 20.33
C ASP A 138 3.63 -20.32 19.55
N ALA A 139 4.01 -21.51 19.09
CA ALA A 139 5.24 -21.71 18.31
C ALA A 139 5.12 -21.07 16.91
N GLY A 140 3.98 -21.25 16.25
CA GLY A 140 3.66 -20.64 14.97
C GLY A 140 3.61 -19.10 15.06
N LEU A 141 2.98 -18.57 16.11
CA LEU A 141 2.93 -17.13 16.37
C LEU A 141 4.33 -16.55 16.61
N ALA A 142 5.17 -17.24 17.37
CA ALA A 142 6.55 -16.83 17.62
C ALA A 142 7.38 -16.84 16.31
N ALA A 143 7.24 -17.87 15.48
CA ALA A 143 7.90 -17.96 14.18
C ALA A 143 7.44 -16.89 13.22
N LEU A 144 6.14 -16.63 13.12
CA LEU A 144 5.56 -15.57 12.29
C LEU A 144 6.07 -14.20 12.71
N ARG A 145 6.06 -13.89 14.00
CA ARG A 145 6.61 -12.64 14.54
C ARG A 145 8.09 -12.47 14.16
N ALA A 146 8.90 -13.51 14.32
CA ALA A 146 10.32 -13.49 13.99
C ALA A 146 10.54 -13.24 12.48
N HIS A 147 9.74 -13.87 11.62
CA HIS A 147 9.76 -13.64 10.18
C HIS A 147 9.43 -12.19 9.83
N LEU A 148 8.34 -11.66 10.36
CA LEU A 148 7.94 -10.25 10.14
C LEU A 148 9.00 -9.27 10.65
N ALA A 149 9.59 -9.51 11.83
CA ALA A 149 10.68 -8.67 12.36
C ALA A 149 11.91 -8.69 11.43
N THR A 150 12.20 -9.83 10.80
CA THR A 150 13.29 -9.93 9.80
C THR A 150 12.99 -9.11 8.55
N VAL A 151 11.76 -9.19 8.02
CA VAL A 151 11.33 -8.38 6.87
C VAL A 151 11.40 -6.89 7.20
N LEU A 152 10.85 -6.47 8.34
CA LEU A 152 10.87 -5.08 8.80
C LEU A 152 12.30 -4.54 8.97
N ARG A 153 13.21 -5.35 9.53
CA ARG A 153 14.63 -4.98 9.64
C ARG A 153 15.27 -4.79 8.26
N GLY A 154 14.93 -5.64 7.29
CA GLY A 154 15.38 -5.51 5.91
C GLY A 154 14.89 -4.22 5.21
N LEU A 155 13.79 -3.63 5.69
CA LEU A 155 13.26 -2.34 5.23
C LEU A 155 13.86 -1.13 5.97
N GLY A 156 14.77 -1.34 6.92
CA GLY A 156 15.37 -0.26 7.70
C GLY A 156 14.60 0.12 8.97
N VAL A 157 13.61 -0.67 9.37
CA VAL A 157 12.86 -0.46 10.62
C VAL A 157 13.69 -0.93 11.83
N ALA A 158 13.60 -0.20 12.94
CA ALA A 158 14.17 -0.57 14.24
C ALA A 158 13.39 -1.74 14.88
N ALA A 159 13.37 -2.89 14.20
CA ALA A 159 12.49 -4.01 14.50
C ALA A 159 12.68 -4.61 15.89
N ASP A 160 13.90 -4.54 16.46
CA ASP A 160 14.22 -5.07 17.77
C ASP A 160 13.63 -4.22 18.92
N GLY A 161 13.28 -2.95 18.64
CA GLY A 161 12.63 -2.03 19.57
C GLY A 161 11.11 -2.06 19.52
N LEU A 162 10.50 -2.86 18.62
CA LEU A 162 9.05 -2.91 18.49
C LEU A 162 8.42 -3.73 19.62
N ALA A 163 7.40 -3.15 20.27
CA ALA A 163 6.52 -3.86 21.18
C ALA A 163 5.49 -4.66 20.39
N TRP A 164 5.40 -5.97 20.67
CA TRP A 164 4.46 -6.85 20.00
C TRP A 164 3.41 -7.37 20.98
N THR A 165 2.13 -7.16 20.67
CA THR A 165 1.02 -7.90 21.26
C THR A 165 0.59 -8.97 20.26
N VAL A 166 0.63 -10.24 20.68
CA VAL A 166 0.36 -11.38 19.79
C VAL A 166 -0.81 -12.18 20.36
N SER A 167 -1.73 -12.60 19.49
CA SER A 167 -2.91 -13.38 19.86
C SER A 167 -3.25 -14.41 18.79
N SER A 168 -3.66 -15.61 19.22
CA SER A 168 -4.23 -16.65 18.36
C SER A 168 -5.69 -16.36 17.96
N GLU A 169 -6.36 -15.48 18.69
CA GLU A 169 -7.75 -15.10 18.42
C GLU A 169 -7.81 -13.95 17.42
N LEU A 170 -8.57 -14.14 16.36
CA LEU A 170 -8.86 -13.08 15.40
C LEU A 170 -9.95 -12.14 15.95
N PRO A 171 -9.83 -10.83 15.78
CA PRO A 171 -10.89 -9.90 16.16
C PRO A 171 -12.15 -10.19 15.34
N PRO A 172 -13.34 -9.97 15.91
CA PRO A 172 -14.61 -10.20 15.23
C PRO A 172 -14.66 -9.39 13.92
N PHE A 173 -15.24 -9.99 12.89
CA PHE A 173 -15.46 -9.31 11.63
C PHE A 173 -16.66 -8.36 11.73
N ASP A 174 -16.46 -7.09 11.41
CA ASP A 174 -17.53 -6.12 11.25
C ASP A 174 -17.90 -6.04 9.76
N PRO A 175 -19.11 -6.51 9.35
CA PRO A 175 -19.50 -6.52 7.95
C PRO A 175 -19.76 -5.11 7.38
N THR A 176 -19.87 -4.09 8.22
CA THR A 176 -20.07 -2.69 7.80
C THR A 176 -18.76 -2.00 7.46
N MET A 177 -17.62 -2.59 7.84
CA MET A 177 -16.29 -2.03 7.61
C MET A 177 -15.54 -2.79 6.52
N LYS A 178 -14.79 -2.06 5.70
CA LYS A 178 -13.86 -2.68 4.74
C LYS A 178 -12.88 -3.59 5.52
N ARG A 179 -12.78 -4.85 5.08
CA ARG A 179 -11.87 -5.81 5.70
C ARG A 179 -10.43 -5.44 5.38
N ARG A 180 -9.76 -4.80 6.33
CA ARG A 180 -8.33 -4.50 6.26
C ARG A 180 -7.57 -5.52 7.11
N ARG A 181 -6.61 -6.21 6.49
CA ARG A 181 -5.73 -7.16 7.19
C ARG A 181 -4.56 -6.46 7.87
N ILE A 182 -4.15 -5.32 7.33
CA ILE A 182 -3.04 -4.50 7.82
C ILE A 182 -3.55 -3.06 7.95
N ARG A 183 -3.23 -2.40 9.07
CA ARG A 183 -3.63 -1.01 9.33
C ARG A 183 -2.75 -0.34 10.41
#